data_5f98861aa7e104d876190428cdd1231a
#
_entry.id   5f98861aa7e104d876190428cdd1231a
#
_cell.length_a   1.000
_cell.length_b   1.000
_cell.length_c   1.000
_cell.angle_alpha   90.00
_cell.angle_beta   90.00
_cell.angle_gamma   90.00
#
_symmetry.space_group_name_H-M   'P 1'
#
loop_
_entity.id
_entity.type
_entity.pdbx_description
1 polymer ?
#
loop_
_entity_poly.entity_id
_entity_poly.type
_entity_poly.pdbx_seq_one_letter_code
_entity_poly.pdbx_strand_id
1 'polypeptide(L)'
;MMQVVFDALSLGSLYALGALGIALIFGVMRLVNFAHGDVIAFCVFALLWPSVDAVAIIFAGNLPWYLLIPFALAVGAGLSVLSEVVVFRRFRRANPATMMIASFALGFVIRYFLLMLFSSRPKSISLLPELSQPVEILGARLPLLQLITILVTITVLIGLTAFLRRTRFGLEMRAAAENFTMARMLGVRANRVIMGAFALSGALAAAIALILGSQTGTANIMMGASVMLMAFIATVIGGMGSLAGAVIAGFALGAIATVMQVILPPDARAFRDAFVYGAVILVLIFRPQGLLSARGTKERV
;
A
#
# COMPACT_ATOMS: atom_id res chain seq x y z
N MET A 1 -25.04 10.73 6.74
CA MET A 1 -23.99 10.70 7.78
C MET A 1 -23.34 9.32 7.87
N MET A 2 -24.09 8.22 8.04
CA MET A 2 -23.52 6.87 8.11
C MET A 2 -22.68 6.50 6.88
N GLN A 3 -23.14 6.79 5.67
CA GLN A 3 -22.39 6.51 4.44
C GLN A 3 -21.01 7.17 4.43
N VAL A 4 -20.92 8.43 4.88
CA VAL A 4 -19.63 9.16 4.98
C VAL A 4 -18.65 8.45 5.93
N VAL A 5 -19.15 7.86 7.02
CA VAL A 5 -18.30 7.11 7.95
C VAL A 5 -17.75 5.84 7.29
N PHE A 6 -18.59 5.09 6.57
CA PHE A 6 -18.14 3.89 5.86
C PHE A 6 -17.19 4.23 4.70
N ASP A 7 -17.46 5.30 3.95
CA ASP A 7 -16.57 5.77 2.90
C ASP A 7 -15.20 6.18 3.47
N ALA A 8 -15.19 6.88 4.62
CA ALA A 8 -13.97 7.27 5.32
C ALA A 8 -13.18 6.05 5.82
N LEU A 9 -13.85 5.05 6.37
CA LEU A 9 -13.22 3.81 6.82
C LEU A 9 -12.69 2.99 5.64
N SER A 10 -13.43 2.89 4.54
CA SER A 10 -13.01 2.15 3.35
C SER A 10 -11.78 2.79 2.69
N LEU A 11 -11.82 4.11 2.47
CA LEU A 11 -10.68 4.85 1.90
C LEU A 11 -9.49 4.85 2.86
N GLY A 12 -9.73 5.04 4.15
CA GLY A 12 -8.71 4.97 5.20
C GLY A 12 -8.06 3.58 5.29
N SER A 13 -8.83 2.53 5.04
CA SER A 13 -8.34 1.15 4.95
C SER A 13 -7.31 0.97 3.84
N LEU A 14 -7.58 1.49 2.64
CA LEU A 14 -6.63 1.45 1.53
C LEU A 14 -5.32 2.18 1.85
N TYR A 15 -5.44 3.38 2.42
CA TYR A 15 -4.28 4.18 2.81
C TYR A 15 -3.49 3.53 3.95
N ALA A 16 -4.16 2.92 4.92
CA ALA A 16 -3.54 2.21 6.02
C ALA A 16 -2.77 0.96 5.55
N LEU A 17 -3.35 0.16 4.65
CA LEU A 17 -2.65 -0.98 4.04
C LEU A 17 -1.41 -0.54 3.26
N GLY A 18 -1.52 0.52 2.45
CA GLY A 18 -0.40 1.08 1.71
C GLY A 18 0.69 1.61 2.64
N ALA A 19 0.31 2.36 3.67
CA ALA A 19 1.22 2.88 4.67
C ALA A 19 1.96 1.77 5.42
N LEU A 20 1.28 0.66 5.75
CA LEU A 20 1.92 -0.53 6.30
C LEU A 20 2.97 -1.13 5.35
N GLY A 21 2.64 -1.27 4.06
CA GLY A 21 3.56 -1.79 3.05
C GLY A 21 4.84 -0.97 2.98
N ILE A 22 4.72 0.35 2.98
CA ILE A 22 5.86 1.29 2.98
C ILE A 22 6.61 1.22 4.31
N ALA A 23 5.90 1.25 5.44
CA ALA A 23 6.48 1.24 6.78
C ALA A 23 7.26 -0.03 7.09
N LEU A 24 6.86 -1.20 6.54
CA LEU A 24 7.59 -2.46 6.68
C LEU A 24 8.98 -2.39 6.04
N ILE A 25 9.06 -1.91 4.80
CA ILE A 25 10.34 -1.75 4.10
C ILE A 25 11.19 -0.69 4.78
N PHE A 26 10.58 0.46 5.12
CA PHE A 26 11.29 1.55 5.77
C PHE A 26 11.84 1.14 7.16
N GLY A 27 11.07 0.38 7.94
CA GLY A 27 11.51 -0.10 9.25
C GLY A 27 12.81 -0.91 9.19
N VAL A 28 12.98 -1.74 8.14
CA VAL A 28 14.16 -2.60 8.01
C VAL A 28 15.31 -1.94 7.26
N MET A 29 15.03 -1.18 6.19
CA MET A 29 16.05 -0.64 5.30
C MET A 29 16.28 0.87 5.41
N ARG A 30 15.43 1.58 6.16
CA ARG A 30 15.39 3.05 6.22
C ARG A 30 15.24 3.70 4.83
N LEU A 31 14.53 3.00 3.92
CA LEU A 31 14.33 3.36 2.53
C LEU A 31 12.83 3.46 2.23
N VAL A 32 12.43 4.52 1.52
CA VAL A 32 11.11 4.63 0.90
C VAL A 32 11.15 4.00 -0.48
N ASN A 33 10.33 2.97 -0.71
CA ASN A 33 10.20 2.32 -2.01
C ASN A 33 9.10 2.99 -2.84
N PHE A 34 9.47 3.89 -3.74
CA PHE A 34 8.53 4.59 -4.61
C PHE A 34 7.93 3.70 -5.71
N ALA A 35 8.54 2.55 -6.02
CA ALA A 35 7.97 1.57 -6.95
C ALA A 35 6.73 0.84 -6.38
N HIS A 36 6.40 1.02 -5.08
CA HIS A 36 5.28 0.30 -4.45
C HIS A 36 3.94 0.57 -5.15
N GLY A 37 3.71 1.80 -5.64
CA GLY A 37 2.53 2.13 -6.44
C GLY A 37 2.46 1.38 -7.77
N ASP A 38 3.60 1.25 -8.44
CA ASP A 38 3.67 0.52 -9.70
C ASP A 38 3.54 -1.00 -9.49
N VAL A 39 3.96 -1.52 -8.32
CA VAL A 39 3.67 -2.91 -7.90
C VAL A 39 2.17 -3.12 -7.70
N ILE A 40 1.45 -2.16 -7.10
CA ILE A 40 -0.02 -2.23 -6.98
C ILE A 40 -0.67 -2.35 -8.37
N ALA A 41 -0.29 -1.46 -9.29
CA ALA A 41 -0.81 -1.50 -10.66
C ALA A 41 -0.47 -2.84 -11.34
N PHE A 42 0.79 -3.30 -11.23
CA PHE A 42 1.22 -4.57 -11.80
C PHE A 42 0.38 -5.75 -11.31
N CYS A 43 0.02 -5.79 -10.01
CA CYS A 43 -0.79 -6.88 -9.46
C CYS A 43 -2.18 -6.96 -10.10
N VAL A 44 -2.82 -5.83 -10.46
CA VAL A 44 -4.09 -5.84 -11.21
C VAL A 44 -3.87 -6.37 -12.62
N PHE A 45 -2.88 -5.82 -13.33
CA PHE A 45 -2.61 -6.20 -14.72
C PHE A 45 -2.11 -7.65 -14.88
N ALA A 46 -1.45 -8.20 -13.86
CA ALA A 46 -1.05 -9.61 -13.86
C ALA A 46 -2.22 -10.61 -13.83
N LEU A 47 -3.43 -10.15 -13.49
CA LEU A 47 -4.66 -10.94 -13.56
C LEU A 47 -5.31 -10.89 -14.93
N LEU A 48 -4.85 -10.01 -15.83
CA LEU A 48 -5.45 -9.74 -17.13
C LEU A 48 -4.62 -10.39 -18.25
N TRP A 49 -5.31 -10.82 -19.29
CA TRP A 49 -4.63 -11.24 -20.52
C TRP A 49 -4.12 -9.99 -21.26
N PRO A 50 -2.88 -9.98 -21.77
CA PRO A 50 -2.37 -8.88 -22.54
C PRO A 50 -3.24 -8.64 -23.77
N SER A 51 -3.86 -7.46 -23.86
CA SER A 51 -4.68 -7.05 -24.99
C SER A 51 -4.64 -5.52 -25.13
N VAL A 52 -5.00 -5.02 -26.30
CA VAL A 52 -5.13 -3.58 -26.59
C VAL A 52 -6.58 -3.12 -26.39
N ASP A 53 -7.52 -4.04 -26.23
CA ASP A 53 -8.95 -3.79 -26.11
C ASP A 53 -9.31 -3.02 -24.82
N ALA A 54 -10.38 -2.24 -24.86
CA ALA A 54 -10.86 -1.49 -23.72
C ALA A 54 -11.50 -2.39 -22.64
N VAL A 55 -12.04 -3.56 -23.05
CA VAL A 55 -12.56 -4.58 -22.14
C VAL A 55 -11.45 -5.60 -21.88
N ALA A 56 -11.08 -5.75 -20.64
CA ALA A 56 -10.02 -6.70 -20.27
C ALA A 56 -10.57 -8.13 -20.18
N ILE A 57 -9.85 -9.06 -20.79
CA ILE A 57 -10.07 -10.49 -20.54
C ILE A 57 -9.27 -10.85 -19.29
N ILE A 58 -9.96 -11.32 -18.25
CA ILE A 58 -9.32 -11.72 -17.01
C ILE A 58 -8.74 -13.12 -17.24
N PHE A 59 -7.41 -13.26 -17.26
CA PHE A 59 -6.72 -14.56 -17.34
C PHE A 59 -7.16 -15.48 -16.20
N ALA A 60 -7.31 -14.90 -15.02
CA ALA A 60 -7.78 -15.59 -13.82
C ALA A 60 -9.32 -15.60 -13.68
N GLY A 61 -10.08 -15.13 -14.69
CA GLY A 61 -11.54 -14.97 -14.61
C GLY A 61 -12.33 -16.28 -14.45
N ASN A 62 -11.72 -17.41 -14.84
CA ASN A 62 -12.26 -18.74 -14.59
C ASN A 62 -11.77 -19.35 -13.28
N LEU A 63 -10.87 -18.67 -12.56
CA LEU A 63 -10.42 -19.14 -11.25
C LEU A 63 -11.43 -18.71 -10.18
N PRO A 64 -11.85 -19.63 -9.32
CA PRO A 64 -12.68 -19.26 -8.19
C PRO A 64 -11.93 -18.28 -7.28
N TRP A 65 -12.67 -17.37 -6.60
CA TRP A 65 -12.10 -16.29 -5.80
C TRP A 65 -11.07 -16.75 -4.76
N TYR A 66 -11.22 -17.99 -4.24
CA TYR A 66 -10.29 -18.57 -3.26
C TYR A 66 -8.92 -18.94 -3.85
N LEU A 67 -8.78 -19.07 -5.17
CA LEU A 67 -7.49 -19.23 -5.86
C LEU A 67 -6.97 -17.90 -6.41
N LEU A 68 -7.85 -17.00 -6.84
CA LEU A 68 -7.49 -15.69 -7.36
C LEU A 68 -6.77 -14.83 -6.31
N ILE A 69 -7.26 -14.82 -5.06
CA ILE A 69 -6.64 -14.05 -3.97
C ILE A 69 -5.22 -14.53 -3.67
N PRO A 70 -4.96 -15.83 -3.36
CA PRO A 70 -3.60 -16.31 -3.13
C PRO A 70 -2.67 -16.10 -4.32
N PHE A 71 -3.18 -16.26 -5.54
CA PHE A 71 -2.40 -16.01 -6.75
C PHE A 71 -1.95 -14.56 -6.84
N ALA A 72 -2.86 -13.59 -6.67
CA ALA A 72 -2.52 -12.17 -6.67
C ALA A 72 -1.50 -11.82 -5.57
N LEU A 73 -1.69 -12.35 -4.35
CA LEU A 73 -0.76 -12.15 -3.24
C LEU A 73 0.63 -12.72 -3.55
N ALA A 74 0.69 -13.90 -4.18
CA ALA A 74 1.95 -14.54 -4.59
C ALA A 74 2.66 -13.73 -5.68
N VAL A 75 1.93 -13.18 -6.65
CA VAL A 75 2.47 -12.30 -7.69
C VAL A 75 3.05 -11.04 -7.08
N GLY A 76 2.33 -10.36 -6.20
CA GLY A 76 2.81 -9.13 -5.55
C GLY A 76 4.02 -9.38 -4.67
N ALA A 77 4.00 -10.46 -3.86
CA ALA A 77 5.13 -10.87 -3.05
C ALA A 77 6.34 -11.22 -3.92
N GLY A 78 6.13 -12.00 -4.99
CA GLY A 78 7.18 -12.43 -5.92
C GLY A 78 7.82 -11.26 -6.65
N LEU A 79 7.03 -10.33 -7.20
CA LEU A 79 7.56 -9.12 -7.86
C LEU A 79 8.36 -8.25 -6.90
N SER A 80 7.87 -8.07 -5.67
CA SER A 80 8.58 -7.28 -4.67
C SER A 80 9.90 -7.95 -4.24
N VAL A 81 9.92 -9.26 -4.05
CA VAL A 81 11.15 -10.01 -3.77
C VAL A 81 12.10 -9.96 -4.96
N LEU A 82 11.60 -10.10 -6.19
CA LEU A 82 12.42 -9.95 -7.40
C LEU A 82 13.05 -8.56 -7.47
N SER A 83 12.28 -7.52 -7.19
CA SER A 83 12.75 -6.14 -7.12
C SER A 83 13.89 -5.97 -6.10
N GLU A 84 13.76 -6.61 -4.93
CA GLU A 84 14.82 -6.63 -3.91
C GLU A 84 16.09 -7.30 -4.43
N VAL A 85 15.98 -8.49 -5.01
CA VAL A 85 17.11 -9.30 -5.45
C VAL A 85 17.84 -8.64 -6.62
N VAL A 86 17.11 -8.13 -7.60
CA VAL A 86 17.67 -7.58 -8.85
C VAL A 86 18.20 -6.17 -8.66
N VAL A 87 17.44 -5.31 -7.94
CA VAL A 87 17.77 -3.88 -7.82
C VAL A 87 18.32 -3.57 -6.44
N PHE A 88 17.50 -3.63 -5.39
CA PHE A 88 17.85 -3.06 -4.09
C PHE A 88 19.04 -3.76 -3.43
N ARG A 89 19.22 -5.07 -3.62
CA ARG A 89 20.35 -5.83 -3.06
C ARG A 89 21.71 -5.29 -3.53
N ARG A 90 21.78 -4.84 -4.77
CA ARG A 90 23.03 -4.30 -5.36
C ARG A 90 23.36 -2.91 -4.81
N PHE A 91 22.34 -2.13 -4.44
CA PHE A 91 22.51 -0.76 -3.96
C PHE A 91 22.50 -0.61 -2.43
N ARG A 92 22.43 -1.69 -1.66
CA ARG A 92 22.36 -1.65 -0.18
C ARG A 92 23.51 -0.90 0.51
N ARG A 93 24.67 -0.78 -0.16
CA ARG A 93 25.83 -0.03 0.33
C ARG A 93 25.90 1.38 -0.24
N ALA A 94 25.00 1.73 -1.14
CA ALA A 94 24.93 3.04 -1.74
C ALA A 94 24.28 4.06 -0.81
N ASN A 95 24.43 5.33 -1.16
CA ASN A 95 23.80 6.44 -0.48
C ASN A 95 22.27 6.29 -0.51
N PRO A 96 21.53 6.67 0.55
CA PRO A 96 20.06 6.63 0.56
C PRO A 96 19.41 7.30 -0.64
N ALA A 97 19.95 8.43 -1.11
CA ALA A 97 19.46 9.11 -2.31
C ALA A 97 19.57 8.23 -3.57
N THR A 98 20.65 7.47 -3.74
CA THR A 98 20.81 6.53 -4.85
C THR A 98 19.77 5.41 -4.80
N MET A 99 19.46 4.91 -3.62
CA MET A 99 18.41 3.89 -3.45
C MET A 99 17.00 4.44 -3.77
N MET A 100 16.72 5.69 -3.41
CA MET A 100 15.48 6.35 -3.79
C MET A 100 15.36 6.50 -5.31
N ILE A 101 16.42 6.97 -5.99
CA ILE A 101 16.46 7.07 -7.46
C ILE A 101 16.27 5.69 -8.09
N ALA A 102 16.93 4.64 -7.57
CA ALA A 102 16.75 3.27 -8.05
C ALA A 102 15.31 2.78 -7.90
N SER A 103 14.62 3.17 -6.83
CA SER A 103 13.20 2.82 -6.65
C SER A 103 12.29 3.51 -7.65
N PHE A 104 12.53 4.79 -7.97
CA PHE A 104 11.82 5.48 -9.05
C PHE A 104 12.09 4.85 -10.41
N ALA A 105 13.36 4.58 -10.72
CA ALA A 105 13.73 3.93 -11.98
C ALA A 105 13.04 2.56 -12.14
N LEU A 106 13.00 1.77 -11.07
CA LEU A 106 12.26 0.49 -11.06
C LEU A 106 10.77 0.70 -11.33
N GLY A 107 10.14 1.69 -10.68
CA GLY A 107 8.75 2.04 -10.93
C GLY A 107 8.49 2.38 -12.39
N PHE A 108 9.36 3.19 -13.00
CA PHE A 108 9.28 3.50 -14.43
C PHE A 108 9.42 2.23 -15.29
N VAL A 109 10.37 1.34 -14.99
CA VAL A 109 10.51 0.06 -15.72
C VAL A 109 9.23 -0.76 -15.66
N ILE A 110 8.63 -0.93 -14.47
CA ILE A 110 7.36 -1.66 -14.31
C ILE A 110 6.25 -0.98 -15.12
N ARG A 111 6.14 0.33 -15.02
CA ARG A 111 5.10 1.12 -15.70
C ARG A 111 5.20 1.03 -17.21
N TYR A 112 6.39 1.24 -17.77
CA TYR A 112 6.60 1.15 -19.22
C TYR A 112 6.45 -0.28 -19.73
N PHE A 113 6.84 -1.28 -18.94
CA PHE A 113 6.57 -2.68 -19.27
C PHE A 113 5.06 -2.95 -19.39
N LEU A 114 4.25 -2.45 -18.45
CA LEU A 114 2.79 -2.54 -18.54
C LEU A 114 2.23 -1.78 -19.76
N LEU A 115 2.75 -0.59 -20.03
CA LEU A 115 2.35 0.19 -21.23
C LEU A 115 2.61 -0.57 -22.53
N MET A 116 3.73 -1.27 -22.63
CA MET A 116 4.07 -2.07 -23.82
C MET A 116 3.12 -3.25 -24.00
N LEU A 117 2.66 -3.88 -22.91
CA LEU A 117 1.79 -5.06 -22.96
C LEU A 117 0.29 -4.71 -23.11
N PHE A 118 -0.15 -3.64 -22.48
CA PHE A 118 -1.58 -3.37 -22.28
C PHE A 118 -2.08 -2.06 -22.86
N SER A 119 -1.21 -1.23 -23.46
CA SER A 119 -1.57 0.12 -23.90
C SER A 119 -1.87 1.10 -22.76
N SER A 120 -1.95 2.41 -23.07
CA SER A 120 -2.20 3.48 -22.08
C SER A 120 -3.68 3.65 -21.69
N ARG A 121 -4.60 2.99 -22.40
CA ARG A 121 -6.04 3.14 -22.16
C ARG A 121 -6.47 2.41 -20.89
N PRO A 122 -7.30 3.04 -20.04
CA PRO A 122 -7.94 2.33 -18.92
C PRO A 122 -8.76 1.15 -19.44
N LYS A 123 -8.70 0.03 -18.74
CA LYS A 123 -9.44 -1.18 -19.09
C LYS A 123 -10.57 -1.40 -18.11
N SER A 124 -11.77 -1.71 -18.62
CA SER A 124 -12.86 -2.16 -17.79
C SER A 124 -12.60 -3.58 -17.28
N ILE A 125 -12.72 -3.76 -15.98
CA ILE A 125 -12.49 -5.05 -15.30
C ILE A 125 -13.64 -5.34 -14.33
N SER A 126 -13.99 -6.62 -14.18
CA SER A 126 -14.93 -7.08 -13.18
C SER A 126 -14.31 -8.25 -12.42
N LEU A 127 -13.51 -7.92 -11.38
CA LEU A 127 -12.75 -8.93 -10.63
C LEU A 127 -13.65 -9.76 -9.70
N LEU A 128 -14.60 -9.12 -9.03
CA LEU A 128 -15.47 -9.76 -8.04
C LEU A 128 -16.89 -9.17 -8.16
N PRO A 129 -17.63 -9.47 -9.25
CA PRO A 129 -18.94 -8.88 -9.51
C PRO A 129 -19.97 -9.18 -8.43
N GLU A 130 -19.88 -10.35 -7.80
CA GLU A 130 -20.79 -10.78 -6.74
C GLU A 130 -20.71 -9.88 -5.49
N LEU A 131 -19.55 -9.23 -5.25
CA LEU A 131 -19.32 -8.36 -4.10
C LEU A 131 -19.74 -6.91 -4.33
N SER A 132 -20.14 -6.56 -5.54
CA SER A 132 -20.61 -5.19 -5.88
C SER A 132 -22.08 -4.97 -5.55
N GLN A 133 -22.79 -5.99 -5.05
CA GLN A 133 -24.18 -5.87 -4.67
C GLN A 133 -24.36 -4.92 -3.49
N PRO A 134 -25.35 -4.00 -3.55
CA PRO A 134 -25.64 -3.11 -2.44
C PRO A 134 -26.33 -3.87 -1.29
N VAL A 135 -25.83 -3.67 -0.08
CA VAL A 135 -26.44 -4.18 1.15
C VAL A 135 -26.96 -3.00 1.98
N GLU A 136 -28.17 -3.09 2.48
CA GLU A 136 -28.73 -2.07 3.37
C GLU A 136 -28.32 -2.39 4.83
N ILE A 137 -27.51 -1.54 5.42
CA ILE A 137 -27.11 -1.63 6.83
C ILE A 137 -27.41 -0.29 7.51
N LEU A 138 -28.21 -0.33 8.58
CA LEU A 138 -28.57 0.83 9.39
C LEU A 138 -29.12 2.02 8.55
N GLY A 139 -29.86 1.72 7.46
CA GLY A 139 -30.46 2.74 6.58
C GLY A 139 -29.48 3.36 5.57
N ALA A 140 -28.23 2.87 5.48
CA ALA A 140 -27.28 3.24 4.43
C ALA A 140 -27.19 2.10 3.40
N ARG A 141 -27.21 2.47 2.11
CA ARG A 141 -26.96 1.53 1.00
C ARG A 141 -25.45 1.52 0.71
N LEU A 142 -24.81 0.43 1.09
CA LEU A 142 -23.36 0.28 0.96
C LEU A 142 -23.04 -0.87 0.01
N PRO A 143 -22.09 -0.71 -0.91
CA PRO A 143 -21.54 -1.85 -1.63
C PRO A 143 -20.94 -2.85 -0.64
N LEU A 144 -21.28 -4.13 -0.76
CA LEU A 144 -20.71 -5.19 0.10
C LEU A 144 -19.17 -5.16 0.10
N LEU A 145 -18.60 -4.75 -1.01
CA LEU A 145 -17.15 -4.60 -1.19
C LEU A 145 -16.52 -3.61 -0.19
N GLN A 146 -17.21 -2.52 0.20
CA GLN A 146 -16.70 -1.58 1.21
C GLN A 146 -16.57 -2.24 2.59
N LEU A 147 -17.56 -3.04 2.97
CA LEU A 147 -17.54 -3.78 4.24
C LEU A 147 -16.42 -4.82 4.25
N ILE A 148 -16.27 -5.54 3.13
CA ILE A 148 -15.20 -6.52 2.96
C ILE A 148 -13.83 -5.82 3.03
N THR A 149 -13.68 -4.66 2.41
CA THR A 149 -12.44 -3.87 2.48
C THR A 149 -12.05 -3.56 3.92
N ILE A 150 -12.99 -3.07 4.72
CA ILE A 150 -12.77 -2.74 6.13
C ILE A 150 -12.41 -4.02 6.92
N LEU A 151 -13.17 -5.10 6.73
CA LEU A 151 -12.95 -6.37 7.42
C LEU A 151 -11.58 -6.98 7.06
N VAL A 152 -11.25 -7.04 5.78
CA VAL A 152 -9.95 -7.53 5.29
C VAL A 152 -8.82 -6.69 5.87
N THR A 153 -8.95 -5.37 5.87
CA THR A 153 -7.93 -4.48 6.42
C THR A 153 -7.72 -4.75 7.91
N ILE A 154 -8.79 -4.82 8.70
CA ILE A 154 -8.69 -5.13 10.14
C ILE A 154 -8.04 -6.50 10.34
N THR A 155 -8.45 -7.52 9.57
CA THR A 155 -7.90 -8.88 9.66
C THR A 155 -6.41 -8.89 9.33
N VAL A 156 -6.00 -8.20 8.25
CA VAL A 156 -4.59 -8.07 7.85
C VAL A 156 -3.78 -7.32 8.91
N LEU A 157 -4.33 -6.24 9.48
CA LEU A 157 -3.69 -5.48 10.56
C LEU A 157 -3.44 -6.35 11.80
N ILE A 158 -4.46 -7.06 12.25
CA ILE A 158 -4.37 -7.95 13.43
C ILE A 158 -3.41 -9.10 13.11
N GLY A 159 -3.57 -9.75 11.95
CA GLY A 159 -2.74 -10.87 11.52
C GLY A 159 -1.26 -10.49 11.39
N LEU A 160 -0.97 -9.36 10.73
CA LEU A 160 0.40 -8.87 10.59
C LEU A 160 1.02 -8.46 11.94
N THR A 161 0.24 -7.79 12.81
CA THR A 161 0.70 -7.42 14.14
C THR A 161 0.98 -8.67 14.98
N ALA A 162 0.10 -9.66 14.95
CA ALA A 162 0.30 -10.95 15.62
C ALA A 162 1.51 -11.70 15.06
N PHE A 163 1.66 -11.73 13.74
CA PHE A 163 2.81 -12.33 13.05
C PHE A 163 4.11 -11.69 13.51
N LEU A 164 4.19 -10.35 13.46
CA LEU A 164 5.39 -9.62 13.86
C LEU A 164 5.69 -9.75 15.36
N ARG A 165 4.66 -9.89 16.23
CA ARG A 165 4.86 -10.01 17.68
C ARG A 165 5.16 -11.44 18.14
N ARG A 166 4.57 -12.46 17.51
CA ARG A 166 4.57 -13.85 18.01
C ARG A 166 5.52 -14.78 17.25
N THR A 167 6.03 -14.39 16.07
CA THR A 167 6.92 -15.27 15.28
C THR A 167 8.39 -14.91 15.46
N ARG A 168 9.28 -15.92 15.30
CA ARG A 168 10.74 -15.71 15.30
C ARG A 168 11.16 -14.74 14.20
N PHE A 169 10.54 -14.85 13.02
CA PHE A 169 10.81 -13.94 11.90
C PHE A 169 10.42 -12.49 12.24
N GLY A 170 9.27 -12.27 12.88
CA GLY A 170 8.87 -10.95 13.35
C GLY A 170 9.80 -10.38 14.41
N LEU A 171 10.36 -11.22 15.28
CA LEU A 171 11.38 -10.82 16.25
C LEU A 171 12.67 -10.36 15.52
N GLU A 172 13.13 -11.15 14.54
CA GLU A 172 14.30 -10.79 13.71
C GLU A 172 14.10 -9.48 12.96
N MET A 173 12.90 -9.25 12.38
CA MET A 173 12.55 -8.00 11.72
C MET A 173 12.60 -6.81 12.67
N ARG A 174 12.04 -6.90 13.85
CA ARG A 174 12.06 -5.83 14.86
C ARG A 174 13.47 -5.53 15.35
N ALA A 175 14.25 -6.58 15.65
CA ALA A 175 15.65 -6.43 16.02
C ALA A 175 16.47 -5.74 14.91
N ALA A 176 16.25 -6.13 13.65
CA ALA A 176 16.90 -5.50 12.51
C ALA A 176 16.46 -4.03 12.31
N ALA A 177 15.19 -3.71 12.55
CA ALA A 177 14.67 -2.35 12.48
C ALA A 177 15.26 -1.42 13.54
N GLU A 178 15.55 -1.94 14.73
CA GLU A 178 16.16 -1.19 15.84
C GLU A 178 17.65 -0.97 15.61
N ASN A 179 18.41 -2.04 15.39
CA ASN A 179 19.82 -1.97 15.06
C ASN A 179 20.25 -3.13 14.15
N PHE A 180 20.39 -2.84 12.85
CA PHE A 180 20.70 -3.83 11.83
C PHE A 180 22.09 -4.48 12.02
N THR A 181 23.08 -3.70 12.47
CA THR A 181 24.44 -4.18 12.68
C THR A 181 24.51 -5.15 13.86
N MET A 182 23.90 -4.78 14.98
CA MET A 182 23.83 -5.65 16.17
C MET A 182 23.03 -6.92 15.90
N ALA A 183 21.88 -6.82 15.21
CA ALA A 183 21.10 -7.98 14.84
C ALA A 183 21.90 -8.98 14.00
N ARG A 184 22.72 -8.50 13.08
CA ARG A 184 23.63 -9.37 12.30
C ARG A 184 24.68 -10.05 13.17
N MET A 185 25.27 -9.36 14.12
CA MET A 185 26.25 -9.94 15.06
C MET A 185 25.63 -11.05 15.91
N LEU A 186 24.34 -10.94 16.23
CA LEU A 186 23.55 -11.96 16.95
C LEU A 186 23.07 -13.11 16.03
N GLY A 187 23.52 -13.17 14.77
CA GLY A 187 23.22 -14.27 13.85
C GLY A 187 21.94 -14.09 13.02
N VAL A 188 21.28 -12.92 13.04
CA VAL A 188 20.13 -12.64 12.20
C VAL A 188 20.55 -12.59 10.73
N ARG A 189 19.88 -13.38 9.90
CA ARG A 189 20.17 -13.47 8.47
C ARG A 189 19.54 -12.28 7.73
N ALA A 190 20.30 -11.20 7.57
CA ALA A 190 19.92 -9.95 6.94
C ALA A 190 19.12 -10.12 5.64
N ASN A 191 19.58 -10.98 4.74
CA ASN A 191 18.91 -11.20 3.45
C ASN A 191 17.51 -11.76 3.61
N ARG A 192 17.29 -12.68 4.56
CA ARG A 192 15.96 -13.24 4.81
C ARG A 192 14.98 -12.20 5.35
N VAL A 193 15.46 -11.37 6.28
CA VAL A 193 14.64 -10.32 6.89
C VAL A 193 14.22 -9.29 5.85
N ILE A 194 15.14 -8.82 5.01
CA ILE A 194 14.85 -7.85 3.97
C ILE A 194 13.89 -8.46 2.91
N MET A 195 14.21 -9.66 2.40
CA MET A 195 13.34 -10.35 1.43
C MET A 195 11.92 -10.54 1.99
N GLY A 196 11.80 -10.92 3.27
CA GLY A 196 10.49 -11.08 3.90
C GLY A 196 9.73 -9.76 4.08
N ALA A 197 10.42 -8.66 4.39
CA ALA A 197 9.80 -7.34 4.41
C ALA A 197 9.25 -6.96 3.02
N PHE A 198 10.02 -7.21 1.95
CA PHE A 198 9.56 -6.99 0.58
C PHE A 198 8.40 -7.91 0.20
N ALA A 199 8.46 -9.20 0.57
CA ALA A 199 7.37 -10.14 0.32
C ALA A 199 6.06 -9.72 1.00
N LEU A 200 6.11 -9.33 2.27
CA LEU A 200 4.95 -8.84 3.00
C LEU A 200 4.41 -7.53 2.40
N SER A 201 5.31 -6.58 2.08
CA SER A 201 4.92 -5.33 1.41
C SER A 201 4.27 -5.59 0.05
N GLY A 202 4.81 -6.51 -0.75
CA GLY A 202 4.24 -6.90 -2.04
C GLY A 202 2.89 -7.61 -1.91
N ALA A 203 2.70 -8.44 -0.90
CA ALA A 203 1.41 -9.05 -0.61
C ALA A 203 0.37 -7.97 -0.21
N LEU A 204 0.75 -6.96 0.58
CA LEU A 204 -0.12 -5.82 0.88
C LEU A 204 -0.46 -5.01 -0.37
N ALA A 205 0.52 -4.78 -1.28
CA ALA A 205 0.26 -4.14 -2.56
C ALA A 205 -0.76 -4.90 -3.40
N ALA A 206 -0.68 -6.24 -3.44
CA ALA A 206 -1.65 -7.08 -4.14
C ALA A 206 -3.05 -7.04 -3.49
N ALA A 207 -3.13 -7.00 -2.16
CA ALA A 207 -4.41 -6.82 -1.47
C ALA A 207 -5.06 -5.48 -1.82
N ILE A 208 -4.29 -4.39 -1.83
CA ILE A 208 -4.76 -3.07 -2.29
C ILE A 208 -5.21 -3.13 -3.76
N ALA A 209 -4.44 -3.79 -4.62
CA ALA A 209 -4.73 -3.94 -6.03
C ALA A 209 -6.08 -4.62 -6.28
N LEU A 210 -6.37 -5.72 -5.57
CA LEU A 210 -7.65 -6.42 -5.64
C LEU A 210 -8.81 -5.55 -5.18
N ILE A 211 -8.65 -4.87 -4.05
CA ILE A 211 -9.67 -3.99 -3.49
C ILE A 211 -9.94 -2.80 -4.44
N LEU A 212 -8.88 -2.11 -4.85
CA LEU A 212 -8.97 -0.93 -5.69
C LEU A 212 -9.53 -1.26 -7.08
N GLY A 213 -9.05 -2.35 -7.71
CA GLY A 213 -9.55 -2.83 -8.99
C GLY A 213 -11.04 -3.22 -8.94
N SER A 214 -11.47 -3.86 -7.85
CA SER A 214 -12.88 -4.23 -7.65
C SER A 214 -13.76 -3.00 -7.34
N GLN A 215 -13.26 -2.01 -6.60
CA GLN A 215 -14.01 -0.79 -6.27
C GLN A 215 -14.18 0.14 -7.48
N THR A 216 -13.13 0.30 -8.29
CA THR A 216 -13.17 1.22 -9.43
C THR A 216 -13.76 0.59 -10.70
N GLY A 217 -13.78 -0.74 -10.77
CA GLY A 217 -14.18 -1.48 -11.99
C GLY A 217 -13.27 -1.20 -13.18
N THR A 218 -12.11 -0.58 -12.95
CA THR A 218 -11.17 -0.18 -14.00
C THR A 218 -9.73 -0.46 -13.60
N ALA A 219 -8.93 -0.95 -14.55
CA ALA A 219 -7.48 -1.05 -14.42
C ALA A 219 -6.82 0.10 -15.17
N ASN A 220 -6.10 0.94 -14.44
CA ASN A 220 -5.29 2.02 -14.99
C ASN A 220 -3.85 1.84 -14.50
N ILE A 221 -2.89 2.06 -15.38
CA ILE A 221 -1.45 1.90 -15.06
C ILE A 221 -1.01 2.86 -13.94
N MET A 222 -1.67 4.02 -13.82
CA MET A 222 -1.37 5.01 -12.78
C MET A 222 -2.18 4.83 -11.49
N MET A 223 -3.07 3.80 -11.41
CA MET A 223 -4.01 3.64 -10.29
C MET A 223 -3.33 3.49 -8.92
N GLY A 224 -2.15 2.89 -8.88
CA GLY A 224 -1.41 2.71 -7.64
C GLY A 224 -0.64 3.96 -7.18
N ALA A 225 -0.40 4.92 -8.07
CA ALA A 225 0.43 6.10 -7.76
C ALA A 225 -0.23 7.03 -6.73
N SER A 226 -1.54 7.27 -6.85
CA SER A 226 -2.30 8.11 -5.90
C SER A 226 -2.38 7.47 -4.51
N VAL A 227 -2.66 6.16 -4.46
CA VAL A 227 -2.69 5.41 -3.20
C VAL A 227 -1.32 5.38 -2.54
N MET A 228 -0.26 5.14 -3.34
CA MET A 228 1.13 5.16 -2.86
C MET A 228 1.52 6.51 -2.26
N LEU A 229 1.15 7.61 -2.91
CA LEU A 229 1.47 8.96 -2.42
C LEU A 229 0.78 9.24 -1.07
N MET A 230 -0.52 8.93 -0.95
CA MET A 230 -1.26 9.07 0.31
C MET A 230 -0.72 8.13 1.40
N ALA A 231 -0.36 6.90 1.04
CA ALA A 231 0.24 5.93 1.95
C ALA A 231 1.64 6.39 2.44
N PHE A 232 2.43 7.00 1.57
CA PHE A 232 3.71 7.59 1.94
C PHE A 232 3.52 8.73 2.94
N ILE A 233 2.61 9.65 2.65
CA ILE A 233 2.26 10.76 3.54
C ILE A 233 1.76 10.22 4.89
N ALA A 234 0.90 9.20 4.90
CA ALA A 234 0.45 8.52 6.11
C ALA A 234 1.62 7.96 6.92
N THR A 235 2.60 7.36 6.25
CA THR A 235 3.79 6.81 6.91
C THR A 235 4.65 7.92 7.53
N VAL A 236 4.78 9.08 6.86
CA VAL A 236 5.53 10.24 7.37
C VAL A 236 4.82 10.85 8.58
N ILE A 237 3.51 11.14 8.47
CA ILE A 237 2.71 11.70 9.57
C ILE A 237 2.63 10.74 10.73
N GLY A 238 2.46 9.44 10.45
CA GLY A 238 2.39 8.40 11.48
C GLY A 238 3.69 8.23 12.26
N GLY A 239 4.79 8.72 11.70
CA GLY A 239 6.15 8.55 12.21
C GLY A 239 6.86 7.42 11.48
N MET A 240 7.88 7.75 10.69
CA MET A 240 8.63 6.79 9.88
C MET A 240 9.23 5.67 10.76
N GLY A 241 8.85 4.42 10.47
CA GLY A 241 9.25 3.24 11.24
C GLY A 241 8.24 2.80 12.32
N SER A 242 7.16 3.54 12.58
CA SER A 242 6.06 3.13 13.44
C SER A 242 4.93 2.52 12.62
N LEU A 243 4.77 1.19 12.68
CA LEU A 243 3.68 0.50 11.97
C LEU A 243 2.30 0.95 12.47
N ALA A 244 2.13 1.08 13.78
CA ALA A 244 0.88 1.56 14.37
C ALA A 244 0.59 3.03 13.98
N GLY A 245 1.62 3.87 13.98
CA GLY A 245 1.50 5.27 13.55
C GLY A 245 1.06 5.38 12.10
N ALA A 246 1.68 4.62 11.21
CA ALA A 246 1.34 4.61 9.78
C ALA A 246 -0.12 4.21 9.53
N VAL A 247 -0.63 3.22 10.27
CA VAL A 247 -2.03 2.78 10.19
C VAL A 247 -2.99 3.85 10.66
N ILE A 248 -2.75 4.43 11.84
CA ILE A 248 -3.62 5.47 12.41
C ILE A 248 -3.65 6.68 11.49
N ALA A 249 -2.49 7.09 10.98
CA ALA A 249 -2.40 8.19 10.03
C ALA A 249 -3.09 7.88 8.70
N GLY A 250 -3.03 6.63 8.21
CA GLY A 250 -3.75 6.19 7.02
C GLY A 250 -5.26 6.34 7.17
N PHE A 251 -5.82 5.86 8.29
CA PHE A 251 -7.25 6.06 8.60
C PHE A 251 -7.61 7.55 8.77
N ALA A 252 -6.77 8.34 9.44
CA ALA A 252 -6.99 9.76 9.60
C ALA A 252 -7.00 10.51 8.26
N LEU A 253 -6.07 10.19 7.36
CA LEU A 253 -6.03 10.77 6.01
C LEU A 253 -7.25 10.36 5.18
N GLY A 254 -7.68 9.10 5.25
CA GLY A 254 -8.91 8.65 4.60
C GLY A 254 -10.15 9.40 5.12
N ALA A 255 -10.24 9.61 6.43
CA ALA A 255 -11.30 10.39 7.03
C ALA A 255 -11.27 11.86 6.57
N ILE A 256 -10.09 12.52 6.60
CA ILE A 256 -9.93 13.88 6.12
C ILE A 256 -10.30 13.99 4.64
N ALA A 257 -9.84 13.08 3.79
CA ALA A 257 -10.14 13.10 2.36
C ALA A 257 -11.65 12.94 2.09
N THR A 258 -12.32 12.06 2.83
CA THR A 258 -13.77 11.86 2.69
C THR A 258 -14.56 13.06 3.20
N VAL A 259 -14.18 13.63 4.33
CA VAL A 259 -14.82 14.85 4.89
C VAL A 259 -14.66 16.02 3.91
N MET A 260 -13.46 16.19 3.34
CA MET A 260 -13.22 17.22 2.31
C MET A 260 -14.08 17.02 1.07
N GLN A 261 -14.29 15.77 0.65
CA GLN A 261 -15.16 15.45 -0.48
C GLN A 261 -16.62 15.88 -0.26
N VAL A 262 -17.09 15.87 1.00
CA VAL A 262 -18.48 16.23 1.37
C VAL A 262 -18.63 17.73 1.58
N ILE A 263 -17.65 18.36 2.24
CA ILE A 263 -17.72 19.79 2.62
C ILE A 263 -17.44 20.72 1.43
N LEU A 264 -16.55 20.31 0.52
CA LEU A 264 -16.16 21.14 -0.63
C LEU A 264 -17.33 21.34 -1.61
N PRO A 265 -17.56 22.57 -2.07
CA PRO A 265 -18.52 22.84 -3.14
C PRO A 265 -18.13 22.07 -4.42
N PRO A 266 -19.09 21.75 -5.30
CA PRO A 266 -18.87 20.94 -6.50
C PRO A 266 -17.68 21.38 -7.35
N ASP A 267 -17.50 22.68 -7.52
CA ASP A 267 -16.43 23.29 -8.34
C ASP A 267 -15.04 23.12 -7.69
N ALA A 268 -14.96 22.99 -6.37
CA ALA A 268 -13.70 22.83 -5.65
C ALA A 268 -13.33 21.38 -5.37
N ARG A 269 -14.22 20.40 -5.64
CA ARG A 269 -13.96 18.97 -5.38
C ARG A 269 -12.78 18.42 -6.17
N ALA A 270 -12.50 18.97 -7.36
CA ALA A 270 -11.33 18.61 -8.14
C ALA A 270 -10.00 18.91 -7.41
N PHE A 271 -10.01 19.88 -6.49
CA PHE A 271 -8.85 20.27 -5.68
C PHE A 271 -8.78 19.58 -4.33
N ARG A 272 -9.64 18.58 -4.06
CA ARG A 272 -9.68 17.83 -2.78
C ARG A 272 -8.29 17.41 -2.31
N ASP A 273 -7.51 16.82 -3.19
CA ASP A 273 -6.19 16.29 -2.84
C ASP A 273 -5.21 17.43 -2.45
N ALA A 274 -5.32 18.59 -3.08
CA ALA A 274 -4.54 19.77 -2.70
C ALA A 274 -4.88 20.26 -1.28
N PHE A 275 -6.16 20.25 -0.89
CA PHE A 275 -6.57 20.58 0.47
C PHE A 275 -6.09 19.56 1.49
N VAL A 276 -6.13 18.26 1.14
CA VAL A 276 -5.59 17.19 1.98
C VAL A 276 -4.09 17.38 2.18
N TYR A 277 -3.33 17.65 1.12
CA TYR A 277 -1.89 17.92 1.22
C TYR A 277 -1.59 19.20 2.02
N GLY A 278 -2.39 20.23 1.86
CA GLY A 278 -2.29 21.45 2.68
C GLY A 278 -2.48 21.17 4.17
N ALA A 279 -3.51 20.39 4.53
CA ALA A 279 -3.74 19.97 5.91
C ALA A 279 -2.56 19.14 6.46
N VAL A 280 -2.00 18.26 5.65
CA VAL A 280 -0.79 17.48 6.00
C VAL A 280 0.40 18.38 6.28
N ILE A 281 0.67 19.33 5.41
CA ILE A 281 1.78 20.28 5.57
C ILE A 281 1.61 21.04 6.89
N LEU A 282 0.40 21.50 7.20
CA LEU A 282 0.11 22.16 8.47
C LEU A 282 0.43 21.25 9.66
N VAL A 283 -0.02 19.99 9.63
CA VAL A 283 0.29 19.02 10.70
C VAL A 283 1.79 18.84 10.87
N LEU A 284 2.55 18.73 9.78
CA LEU A 284 4.00 18.53 9.82
C LEU A 284 4.77 19.78 10.31
N ILE A 285 4.26 20.99 10.04
CA ILE A 285 4.83 22.23 10.59
C ILE A 285 4.71 22.24 12.11
N PHE A 286 3.56 21.83 12.67
CA PHE A 286 3.35 21.81 14.12
C PHE A 286 3.93 20.56 14.81
N ARG A 287 4.05 19.43 14.08
CA ARG A 287 4.60 18.16 14.59
C ARG A 287 5.54 17.49 13.60
N PRO A 288 6.78 17.98 13.44
CA PRO A 288 7.74 17.47 12.46
C PRO A 288 8.18 16.01 12.73
N GLN A 289 8.02 15.52 13.96
CA GLN A 289 8.36 14.13 14.33
C GLN A 289 7.24 13.13 14.05
N GLY A 290 6.09 13.58 13.51
CA GLY A 290 4.90 12.77 13.30
C GLY A 290 4.06 12.57 14.57
N LEU A 291 2.93 11.83 14.43
CA LEU A 291 1.97 11.61 15.50
C LEU A 291 2.48 10.64 16.58
N LEU A 292 3.16 9.58 16.16
CA LEU A 292 3.72 8.54 17.02
C LEU A 292 5.20 8.34 16.69
N SER A 293 6.09 9.12 17.31
CA SER A 293 7.53 8.91 17.17
C SER A 293 7.89 7.49 17.66
N ALA A 294 8.59 6.73 16.81
CA ALA A 294 9.17 5.46 17.23
C ALA A 294 10.11 5.75 18.42
N ARG A 295 9.91 5.06 19.55
CA ARG A 295 10.66 5.20 20.83
C ARG A 295 12.15 4.85 20.69
N GLY A 296 12.85 5.35 19.71
CA GLY A 296 14.27 5.03 19.46
C GLY A 296 15.09 6.17 18.90
N THR A 297 14.48 7.29 18.51
CA THR A 297 15.21 8.45 18.00
C THR A 297 15.38 9.51 19.09
N LYS A 298 15.92 9.12 20.24
CA LYS A 298 16.65 10.08 21.07
C LYS A 298 18.04 10.18 20.44
N GLU A 299 18.28 11.25 19.70
CA GLU A 299 19.64 11.69 19.40
C GLU A 299 20.42 11.68 20.68
N ARG A 300 21.43 10.81 20.76
CA ARG A 300 22.51 11.00 21.69
C ARG A 300 23.36 12.11 21.08
N VAL A 301 23.24 13.29 21.64
CA VAL A 301 24.22 14.37 21.53
C VAL A 301 25.57 13.85 22.01
#